data_3bcb4943fd8506edcb190d1347200709
#
_entry.id   3bcb4943fd8506edcb190d1347200709
#
_cell.length_a   1.000
_cell.length_b   1.000
_cell.length_c   1.000
_cell.angle_alpha   90.00
_cell.angle_beta   90.00
_cell.angle_gamma   90.00
#
_symmetry.space_group_name_H-M   'P 1'
#
loop_
_entity.id
_entity.type
_entity.pdbx_description
1 polymer ?
#
loop_
_entity_poly.entity_id
_entity_poly.type
_entity_poly.pdbx_seq_one_letter_code
_entity_poly.pdbx_strand_id
1 'polypeptide(L)'
;MLGLIINFQQFNIMIYTFLAEGFEDIEALAPVDIMRRAGLQVETVSITDEIVVTSAHGVGVVADKTLAEIDFDDAELMFLPGGLPGATNLDACAELRNALVAHFKAGRLVAAICAAPLVLGHLGILEGKRATCYPGFETELSGADYTASLVEQDGQFITGKGPGAAFELGYAIVERMMSKDVADQLREGMMYNFLLSHTRVQ
;
A
#
# COMPACT_ATOMS: atom_id res chain seq x y z
N MET A 1 6.04 -25.34 22.53
CA MET A 1 6.11 -24.71 21.20
C MET A 1 5.21 -25.51 20.25
N LEU A 2 3.91 -25.21 20.24
CA LEU A 2 2.99 -25.80 19.26
C LEU A 2 2.89 -24.77 18.11
N GLY A 3 3.54 -25.09 16.99
CA GLY A 3 3.35 -24.37 15.75
C GLY A 3 1.91 -24.56 15.27
N LEU A 4 1.14 -23.47 15.33
CA LEU A 4 -0.15 -23.43 14.67
C LEU A 4 0.12 -23.46 13.16
N ILE A 5 -0.01 -24.64 12.56
CA ILE A 5 -0.08 -24.77 11.09
C ILE A 5 -1.45 -24.23 10.71
N ILE A 6 -1.53 -22.94 10.40
CA ILE A 6 -2.72 -22.36 9.78
C ILE A 6 -2.75 -22.95 8.36
N ASN A 7 -3.72 -23.81 8.13
CA ASN A 7 -3.95 -24.41 6.81
C ASN A 7 -4.55 -23.32 5.92
N PHE A 8 -3.71 -22.52 5.28
CA PHE A 8 -4.13 -21.54 4.29
C PHE A 8 -4.69 -22.29 3.08
N GLN A 9 -6.01 -22.26 2.89
CA GLN A 9 -6.52 -22.45 1.53
C GLN A 9 -5.81 -21.42 0.66
N GLN A 10 -5.02 -21.89 -0.27
CA GLN A 10 -4.26 -21.11 -1.22
C GLN A 10 -5.24 -20.35 -2.14
N PHE A 11 -5.74 -19.21 -1.65
CA PHE A 11 -6.26 -18.21 -2.56
C PHE A 11 -5.04 -17.65 -3.29
N ASN A 12 -5.05 -17.72 -4.59
CA ASN A 12 -4.01 -17.14 -5.44
C ASN A 12 -4.21 -15.60 -5.45
N ILE A 13 -4.12 -14.99 -4.26
CA ILE A 13 -4.35 -13.56 -4.04
C ILE A 13 -3.01 -12.88 -4.20
N MET A 14 -2.78 -12.28 -5.37
CA MET A 14 -1.57 -11.52 -5.64
C MET A 14 -1.73 -10.06 -5.26
N ILE A 15 -0.73 -9.51 -4.61
CA ILE A 15 -0.61 -8.08 -4.30
C ILE A 15 0.60 -7.53 -5.02
N TYR A 16 0.40 -6.47 -5.79
CA TYR A 16 1.51 -5.73 -6.38
C TYR A 16 1.75 -4.42 -5.65
N THR A 17 2.98 -4.23 -5.17
CA THR A 17 3.46 -2.97 -4.60
C THR A 17 4.36 -2.29 -5.61
N PHE A 18 3.93 -1.16 -6.17
CA PHE A 18 4.65 -0.48 -7.25
C PHE A 18 5.72 0.47 -6.72
N LEU A 19 6.98 0.20 -7.08
CA LEU A 19 8.12 1.02 -6.71
C LEU A 19 8.55 1.90 -7.88
N ALA A 20 8.65 3.21 -7.62
CA ALA A 20 9.19 4.20 -8.53
C ALA A 20 10.41 4.86 -7.89
N GLU A 21 11.38 5.34 -8.69
CA GLU A 21 12.51 6.11 -8.17
C GLU A 21 12.03 7.24 -7.26
N GLY A 22 12.58 7.30 -6.05
CA GLY A 22 12.18 8.25 -5.02
C GLY A 22 10.97 7.82 -4.20
N PHE A 23 10.61 6.52 -4.17
CA PHE A 23 9.61 6.01 -3.23
C PHE A 23 10.08 6.21 -1.77
N GLU A 24 9.15 6.27 -0.81
CA GLU A 24 9.49 6.37 0.61
C GLU A 24 9.68 4.97 1.22
N ASP A 25 10.80 4.80 1.93
CA ASP A 25 11.31 3.51 2.41
C ASP A 25 10.32 2.79 3.35
N ILE A 26 9.85 3.50 4.38
CA ILE A 26 8.98 2.94 5.42
C ILE A 26 7.60 2.63 4.84
N GLU A 27 7.10 3.54 4.00
CA GLU A 27 5.78 3.42 3.39
C GLU A 27 5.67 2.24 2.43
N ALA A 28 6.76 1.90 1.74
CA ALA A 28 6.82 0.73 0.88
C ALA A 28 7.07 -0.55 1.68
N LEU A 29 8.16 -0.58 2.47
CA LEU A 29 8.70 -1.83 3.01
C LEU A 29 7.96 -2.33 4.26
N ALA A 30 7.44 -1.44 5.12
CA ALA A 30 6.74 -1.89 6.31
C ALA A 30 5.40 -2.58 5.98
N PRO A 31 4.52 -2.06 5.09
CA PRO A 31 3.34 -2.81 4.66
C PRO A 31 3.68 -4.11 3.93
N VAL A 32 4.72 -4.13 3.08
CA VAL A 32 5.18 -5.36 2.41
C VAL A 32 5.59 -6.43 3.41
N ASP A 33 6.40 -6.08 4.43
CA ASP A 33 6.80 -7.01 5.50
C ASP A 33 5.57 -7.54 6.26
N ILE A 34 4.64 -6.67 6.64
CA ILE A 34 3.41 -7.05 7.36
C ILE A 34 2.56 -8.01 6.53
N MET A 35 2.32 -7.70 5.27
CA MET A 35 1.54 -8.55 4.37
C MET A 35 2.20 -9.91 4.14
N ARG A 36 3.53 -9.94 3.94
CA ARG A 36 4.30 -11.18 3.80
C ARG A 36 4.30 -12.02 5.09
N ARG A 37 4.36 -11.40 6.27
CA ARG A 37 4.18 -12.10 7.57
C ARG A 37 2.81 -12.71 7.72
N ALA A 38 1.77 -12.08 7.16
CA ALA A 38 0.42 -12.64 7.12
C ALA A 38 0.31 -13.87 6.20
N GLY A 39 1.31 -14.15 5.36
CA GLY A 39 1.28 -15.22 4.37
C GLY A 39 0.63 -14.80 3.03
N LEU A 40 0.38 -13.50 2.82
CA LEU A 40 -0.10 -12.98 1.55
C LEU A 40 1.02 -13.03 0.49
N GLN A 41 0.65 -13.29 -0.76
CA GLN A 41 1.58 -13.25 -1.88
C GLN A 41 1.76 -11.79 -2.31
N VAL A 42 2.93 -11.24 -2.03
CA VAL A 42 3.25 -9.83 -2.32
C VAL A 42 4.49 -9.77 -3.17
N GLU A 43 4.39 -9.15 -4.33
CA GLU A 43 5.50 -8.81 -5.19
C GLU A 43 5.69 -7.30 -5.24
N THR A 44 6.92 -6.86 -5.05
CA THR A 44 7.34 -5.49 -5.33
C THR A 44 7.66 -5.37 -6.81
N VAL A 45 7.13 -4.34 -7.47
CA VAL A 45 7.19 -4.17 -8.92
C VAL A 45 7.84 -2.84 -9.25
N SER A 46 8.99 -2.87 -9.92
CA SER A 46 9.58 -1.65 -10.49
C SER A 46 8.73 -1.16 -11.66
N ILE A 47 8.41 0.13 -11.69
CA ILE A 47 7.67 0.73 -12.81
C ILE A 47 8.55 1.01 -14.04
N THR A 48 9.83 0.64 -14.00
CA THR A 48 10.78 0.76 -15.08
C THR A 48 11.35 -0.61 -15.44
N ASP A 49 12.19 -0.66 -16.47
CA ASP A 49 12.91 -1.88 -16.87
C ASP A 49 14.05 -2.24 -15.90
N GLU A 50 14.44 -1.32 -15.00
CA GLU A 50 15.49 -1.55 -14.01
C GLU A 50 14.89 -2.21 -12.77
N ILE A 51 15.47 -3.37 -12.37
CA ILE A 51 14.99 -4.14 -11.21
C ILE A 51 15.37 -3.49 -9.87
N VAL A 52 16.40 -2.65 -9.84
CA VAL A 52 16.81 -1.91 -8.64
C VAL A 52 16.19 -0.53 -8.68
N VAL A 53 15.41 -0.21 -7.65
CA VAL A 53 14.74 1.09 -7.51
C VAL A 53 15.32 1.80 -6.29
N THR A 54 15.73 3.06 -6.46
CA THR A 54 16.31 3.86 -5.37
C THR A 54 15.24 4.66 -4.65
N SER A 55 15.20 4.55 -3.33
CA SER A 55 14.25 5.30 -2.50
C SER A 55 14.58 6.80 -2.41
N ALA A 56 13.68 7.58 -1.84
CA ALA A 56 13.86 9.00 -1.58
C ALA A 56 15.06 9.30 -0.65
N HIS A 57 15.50 8.32 0.13
CA HIS A 57 16.64 8.44 1.06
C HIS A 57 17.89 7.68 0.57
N GLY A 58 17.94 7.30 -0.71
CA GLY A 58 19.11 6.69 -1.33
C GLY A 58 19.32 5.21 -1.05
N VAL A 59 18.29 4.50 -0.56
CA VAL A 59 18.35 3.05 -0.35
C VAL A 59 17.92 2.34 -1.63
N GLY A 60 18.83 1.54 -2.21
CA GLY A 60 18.51 0.69 -3.35
C GLY A 60 17.74 -0.55 -2.91
N VAL A 61 16.57 -0.78 -3.48
CA VAL A 61 15.74 -1.97 -3.27
C VAL A 61 15.66 -2.77 -4.56
N VAL A 62 15.97 -4.06 -4.48
CA VAL A 62 15.75 -4.97 -5.61
C VAL A 62 14.28 -5.36 -5.61
N ALA A 63 13.54 -4.93 -6.61
CA ALA A 63 12.14 -5.35 -6.80
C ALA A 63 12.06 -6.83 -7.18
N ASP A 64 10.93 -7.47 -6.89
CA ASP A 64 10.72 -8.88 -7.29
C ASP A 64 10.48 -8.99 -8.80
N LYS A 65 9.87 -7.97 -9.41
CA LYS A 65 9.49 -7.91 -10.82
C LYS A 65 9.67 -6.51 -11.40
N THR A 66 9.65 -6.42 -12.72
CA THR A 66 9.38 -5.19 -13.48
C THR A 66 7.95 -5.20 -14.01
N LEU A 67 7.44 -4.04 -14.51
CA LEU A 67 6.09 -3.98 -15.10
C LEU A 67 5.90 -4.97 -16.24
N ALA A 68 6.94 -5.18 -17.06
CA ALA A 68 6.89 -6.08 -18.22
C ALA A 68 6.75 -7.58 -17.83
N GLU A 69 6.97 -7.93 -16.57
CA GLU A 69 6.96 -9.32 -16.07
C GLU A 69 5.67 -9.68 -15.31
N ILE A 70 4.73 -8.76 -15.17
CA ILE A 70 3.47 -8.99 -14.43
C ILE A 70 2.27 -9.00 -15.35
N ASP A 71 1.21 -9.68 -14.91
CA ASP A 71 -0.14 -9.52 -15.45
C ASP A 71 -0.98 -8.76 -14.40
N PHE A 72 -1.45 -7.58 -14.77
CA PHE A 72 -2.27 -6.76 -13.86
C PHE A 72 -3.60 -7.45 -13.48
N ASP A 73 -4.08 -8.39 -14.30
CA ASP A 73 -5.30 -9.14 -14.00
C ASP A 73 -5.12 -10.16 -12.89
N ASP A 74 -3.89 -10.51 -12.52
CA ASP A 74 -3.61 -11.38 -11.36
C ASP A 74 -3.78 -10.64 -10.02
N ALA A 75 -3.71 -9.30 -10.02
CA ALA A 75 -3.76 -8.51 -8.80
C ALA A 75 -5.16 -8.47 -8.17
N GLU A 76 -5.26 -8.77 -6.90
CA GLU A 76 -6.44 -8.47 -6.06
C GLU A 76 -6.28 -7.13 -5.32
N LEU A 77 -5.04 -6.71 -5.07
CA LEU A 77 -4.72 -5.41 -4.51
C LEU A 77 -3.51 -4.80 -5.23
N MET A 78 -3.65 -3.54 -5.62
CA MET A 78 -2.56 -2.69 -6.10
C MET A 78 -2.21 -1.67 -5.01
N PHE A 79 -0.93 -1.62 -4.59
CA PHE A 79 -0.46 -0.73 -3.55
C PHE A 79 0.56 0.28 -4.09
N LEU A 80 0.33 1.56 -3.77
CA LEU A 80 1.12 2.71 -4.18
C LEU A 80 1.77 3.35 -2.94
N PRO A 81 3.07 3.11 -2.68
CA PRO A 81 3.84 3.87 -1.69
C PRO A 81 3.97 5.35 -2.11
N GLY A 82 4.17 6.21 -1.12
CA GLY A 82 4.44 7.63 -1.37
C GLY A 82 5.93 7.92 -1.59
N GLY A 83 6.35 9.07 -1.09
CA GLY A 83 7.66 9.65 -1.39
C GLY A 83 7.64 10.54 -2.62
N LEU A 84 8.59 11.47 -2.69
CA LEU A 84 8.82 12.31 -3.86
C LEU A 84 10.26 12.14 -4.33
N PRO A 85 10.49 12.00 -5.64
CA PRO A 85 9.52 12.06 -6.74
C PRO A 85 8.73 10.76 -6.99
N GLY A 86 8.79 9.73 -6.11
CA GLY A 86 8.16 8.43 -6.31
C GLY A 86 6.68 8.52 -6.70
N ALA A 87 5.86 9.22 -5.93
CA ALA A 87 4.43 9.38 -6.20
C ALA A 87 4.15 10.07 -7.54
N THR A 88 4.94 11.09 -7.91
CA THR A 88 4.80 11.76 -9.21
C THR A 88 5.27 10.86 -10.37
N ASN A 89 6.26 10.01 -10.14
CA ASN A 89 6.72 9.03 -11.12
C ASN A 89 5.64 7.93 -11.34
N LEU A 90 4.98 7.47 -10.27
CA LEU A 90 3.83 6.57 -10.39
C LEU A 90 2.69 7.23 -11.19
N ASP A 91 2.40 8.51 -10.93
CA ASP A 91 1.37 9.26 -11.66
C ASP A 91 1.72 9.48 -13.14
N ALA A 92 3.00 9.61 -13.47
CA ALA A 92 3.47 9.75 -14.85
C ALA A 92 3.46 8.43 -15.63
N CYS A 93 3.38 7.26 -14.96
CA CYS A 93 3.39 5.95 -15.61
C CYS A 93 2.04 5.64 -16.24
N ALA A 94 1.91 5.84 -17.54
CA ALA A 94 0.64 5.66 -18.27
C ALA A 94 0.11 4.22 -18.21
N GLU A 95 1.00 3.22 -18.23
CA GLU A 95 0.63 1.81 -18.14
C GLU A 95 -0.02 1.49 -16.78
N LEU A 96 0.63 1.90 -15.67
CA LEU A 96 0.08 1.74 -14.32
C LEU A 96 -1.24 2.49 -14.13
N ARG A 97 -1.35 3.72 -14.66
CA ARG A 97 -2.61 4.51 -14.59
C ARG A 97 -3.77 3.81 -15.27
N ASN A 98 -3.53 3.25 -16.47
CA ASN A 98 -4.55 2.50 -17.19
C ASN A 98 -4.96 1.23 -16.44
N ALA A 99 -3.99 0.51 -15.88
CA ALA A 99 -4.22 -0.67 -15.07
C ALA A 99 -5.03 -0.35 -13.81
N LEU A 100 -4.71 0.75 -13.09
CA LEU A 100 -5.47 1.20 -11.91
C LEU A 100 -6.93 1.49 -12.22
N VAL A 101 -7.22 2.12 -13.38
CA VAL A 101 -8.61 2.38 -13.80
C VAL A 101 -9.34 1.09 -14.12
N ALA A 102 -8.69 0.12 -14.79
CA ALA A 102 -9.27 -1.19 -15.07
C ALA A 102 -9.52 -1.97 -13.79
N HIS A 103 -8.55 -1.98 -12.89
CA HIS A 103 -8.61 -2.63 -11.58
C HIS A 103 -9.75 -2.08 -10.71
N PHE A 104 -9.89 -0.74 -10.66
CA PHE A 104 -11.01 -0.06 -10.01
C PHE A 104 -12.36 -0.50 -10.61
N LYS A 105 -12.49 -0.50 -11.94
CA LYS A 105 -13.75 -0.92 -12.61
C LYS A 105 -14.09 -2.39 -12.36
N ALA A 106 -13.09 -3.22 -12.12
CA ALA A 106 -13.27 -4.63 -11.76
C ALA A 106 -13.69 -4.82 -10.28
N GLY A 107 -13.77 -3.74 -9.49
CA GLY A 107 -14.16 -3.80 -8.08
C GLY A 107 -13.06 -4.26 -7.13
N ARG A 108 -11.81 -4.30 -7.59
CA ARG A 108 -10.65 -4.79 -6.82
C ARG A 108 -10.05 -3.71 -5.94
N LEU A 109 -9.26 -4.11 -4.94
CA LEU A 109 -8.74 -3.21 -3.90
C LEU A 109 -7.55 -2.37 -4.40
N VAL A 110 -7.52 -1.11 -3.99
CA VAL A 110 -6.38 -0.21 -4.19
C VAL A 110 -5.97 0.41 -2.85
N ALA A 111 -4.68 0.36 -2.54
CA ALA A 111 -4.11 1.05 -1.40
C ALA A 111 -3.11 2.13 -1.86
N ALA A 112 -3.07 3.25 -1.16
CA ALA A 112 -2.11 4.32 -1.42
C ALA A 112 -1.79 5.08 -0.13
N ILE A 113 -0.57 5.60 0.00
CA ILE A 113 -0.16 6.28 1.22
C ILE A 113 0.58 7.58 0.92
N CYS A 114 0.49 8.56 1.84
CA CYS A 114 1.26 9.79 1.82
C CYS A 114 0.91 10.68 0.62
N ALA A 115 1.84 10.89 -0.30
CA ALA A 115 1.61 11.63 -1.53
C ALA A 115 0.87 10.76 -2.60
N ALA A 116 1.02 9.43 -2.58
CA ALA A 116 0.52 8.56 -3.64
C ALA A 116 -1.01 8.57 -3.87
N PRO A 117 -1.90 8.90 -2.90
CA PRO A 117 -3.31 9.10 -3.18
C PRO A 117 -3.60 10.16 -4.26
N LEU A 118 -2.65 11.06 -4.57
CA LEU A 118 -2.74 12.00 -5.70
C LEU A 118 -3.01 11.27 -7.03
N VAL A 119 -2.40 10.09 -7.23
CA VAL A 119 -2.58 9.29 -8.46
C VAL A 119 -4.06 8.92 -8.63
N LEU A 120 -4.69 8.49 -7.53
CA LEU A 120 -6.10 8.09 -7.52
C LEU A 120 -7.04 9.29 -7.74
N GLY A 121 -6.69 10.44 -7.15
CA GLY A 121 -7.39 11.71 -7.36
C GLY A 121 -7.30 12.19 -8.81
N HIS A 122 -6.11 12.16 -9.41
CA HIS A 122 -5.89 12.54 -10.81
C HIS A 122 -6.59 11.58 -11.80
N LEU A 123 -6.84 10.34 -11.40
CA LEU A 123 -7.64 9.39 -12.18
C LEU A 123 -9.15 9.59 -12.00
N GLY A 124 -9.59 10.44 -11.07
CA GLY A 124 -11.00 10.69 -10.75
C GLY A 124 -11.71 9.51 -10.10
N ILE A 125 -10.97 8.50 -9.62
CA ILE A 125 -11.55 7.28 -9.05
C ILE A 125 -11.88 7.42 -7.55
N LEU A 126 -11.50 8.54 -6.93
CA LEU A 126 -11.87 8.89 -5.55
C LEU A 126 -13.15 9.72 -5.43
N GLU A 127 -13.86 9.99 -6.54
CA GLU A 127 -15.09 10.77 -6.51
C GLU A 127 -16.10 10.22 -5.50
N GLY A 128 -16.51 11.06 -4.53
CA GLY A 128 -17.46 10.70 -3.47
C GLY A 128 -16.93 9.67 -2.47
N LYS A 129 -15.62 9.42 -2.44
CA LYS A 129 -14.97 8.52 -1.49
C LYS A 129 -14.29 9.28 -0.37
N ARG A 130 -14.32 8.72 0.85
CA ARG A 130 -13.47 9.20 1.93
C ARG A 130 -12.04 8.74 1.69
N ALA A 131 -11.08 9.66 1.87
CA ALA A 131 -9.67 9.37 1.69
C ALA A 131 -8.81 10.26 2.59
N THR A 132 -7.58 9.82 2.83
CA THR A 132 -6.54 10.60 3.49
C THR A 132 -5.27 10.62 2.66
N CYS A 133 -4.42 11.63 2.90
CA CYS A 133 -3.11 11.77 2.27
C CYS A 133 -2.15 12.52 3.19
N TYR A 134 -0.92 12.71 2.75
CA TYR A 134 0.04 13.56 3.45
C TYR A 134 -0.43 15.04 3.42
N PRO A 135 -0.24 15.78 4.52
CA PRO A 135 -0.60 17.21 4.58
C PRO A 135 0.01 18.01 3.43
N GLY A 136 -0.83 18.76 2.73
CA GLY A 136 -0.46 19.55 1.55
C GLY A 136 -0.81 18.90 0.20
N PHE A 137 -1.31 17.64 0.22
CA PHE A 137 -1.79 16.94 -0.98
C PHE A 137 -3.31 16.81 -1.06
N GLU A 138 -4.04 17.47 -0.14
CA GLU A 138 -5.49 17.36 -0.06
C GLU A 138 -6.19 17.81 -1.34
N THR A 139 -5.65 18.84 -2.00
CA THR A 139 -6.19 19.40 -3.26
C THR A 139 -6.03 18.47 -4.45
N GLU A 140 -5.08 17.51 -4.36
CA GLU A 140 -4.84 16.52 -5.40
C GLU A 140 -5.84 15.36 -5.36
N LEU A 141 -6.63 15.22 -4.26
CA LEU A 141 -7.64 14.18 -4.08
C LEU A 141 -8.97 14.61 -4.74
N SER A 142 -8.97 14.85 -6.04
CA SER A 142 -10.13 15.39 -6.77
C SER A 142 -11.40 14.58 -6.48
N GLY A 143 -12.45 15.27 -5.99
CA GLY A 143 -13.75 14.68 -5.69
C GLY A 143 -13.84 13.85 -4.42
N ALA A 144 -12.74 13.65 -3.68
CA ALA A 144 -12.76 12.90 -2.41
C ALA A 144 -13.22 13.76 -1.23
N ASP A 145 -13.79 13.11 -0.23
CA ASP A 145 -14.01 13.66 1.11
C ASP A 145 -12.76 13.39 1.98
N TYR A 146 -11.92 14.41 2.12
CA TYR A 146 -10.68 14.31 2.89
C TYR A 146 -10.94 14.24 4.38
N THR A 147 -10.51 13.14 5.04
CA THR A 147 -10.83 12.87 6.44
C THR A 147 -9.71 13.20 7.44
N ALA A 148 -8.48 13.45 6.97
CA ALA A 148 -7.29 13.61 7.79
C ALA A 148 -6.98 12.43 8.74
N SER A 149 -7.65 11.29 8.59
CA SER A 149 -7.42 10.06 9.36
C SER A 149 -6.01 9.52 9.16
N LEU A 150 -5.50 8.76 10.12
CA LEU A 150 -4.21 8.08 9.97
C LEU A 150 -4.28 7.05 8.84
N VAL A 151 -5.34 6.25 8.82
CA VAL A 151 -5.74 5.35 7.73
C VAL A 151 -7.24 5.53 7.50
N GLU A 152 -7.65 5.59 6.25
CA GLU A 152 -9.05 5.66 5.84
C GLU A 152 -9.40 4.50 4.92
N GLN A 153 -10.56 3.90 5.13
CA GLN A 153 -11.09 2.83 4.28
C GLN A 153 -12.48 3.23 3.78
N ASP A 154 -12.65 3.23 2.46
CA ASP A 154 -13.97 3.42 1.85
C ASP A 154 -14.11 2.62 0.55
N GLY A 155 -15.08 1.70 0.55
CA GLY A 155 -15.31 0.80 -0.58
C GLY A 155 -14.08 -0.06 -0.85
N GLN A 156 -13.44 0.15 -1.98
CA GLN A 156 -12.24 -0.59 -2.41
C GLN A 156 -10.93 0.17 -2.17
N PHE A 157 -10.98 1.33 -1.53
CA PHE A 157 -9.80 2.13 -1.24
C PHE A 157 -9.35 2.00 0.22
N ILE A 158 -8.04 1.91 0.40
CA ILE A 158 -7.36 1.98 1.69
C ILE A 158 -6.27 3.04 1.55
N THR A 159 -6.43 4.19 2.20
CA THR A 159 -5.47 5.28 2.10
C THR A 159 -4.80 5.56 3.44
N GLY A 160 -3.53 5.94 3.43
CA GLY A 160 -2.72 6.23 4.61
C GLY A 160 -2.11 7.62 4.57
N LYS A 161 -1.86 8.21 5.74
CA LYS A 161 -1.48 9.62 5.87
C LYS A 161 -0.01 9.89 5.55
N GLY A 162 0.88 8.98 5.89
CA GLY A 162 2.33 9.19 5.71
C GLY A 162 3.16 8.13 6.43
N PRO A 163 4.49 8.29 6.55
CA PRO A 163 5.39 7.24 7.05
C PRO A 163 4.98 6.67 8.42
N GLY A 164 4.51 7.52 9.34
CA GLY A 164 4.01 7.09 10.64
C GLY A 164 2.74 6.23 10.58
N ALA A 165 2.03 6.20 9.46
CA ALA A 165 0.83 5.40 9.24
C ALA A 165 1.13 4.05 8.56
N ALA A 166 2.37 3.79 8.12
CA ALA A 166 2.72 2.64 7.28
C ALA A 166 2.37 1.29 7.93
N PHE A 167 2.63 1.16 9.25
CA PHE A 167 2.28 -0.05 9.99
C PHE A 167 0.76 -0.25 10.04
N GLU A 168 0.00 0.79 10.40
CA GLU A 168 -1.47 0.70 10.47
C GLU A 168 -2.09 0.43 9.09
N LEU A 169 -1.53 0.99 8.02
CA LEU A 169 -1.94 0.67 6.66
C LEU A 169 -1.72 -0.81 6.33
N GLY A 170 -0.53 -1.34 6.65
CA GLY A 170 -0.24 -2.76 6.46
C GLY A 170 -1.22 -3.67 7.21
N TYR A 171 -1.52 -3.35 8.48
CA TYR A 171 -2.51 -4.11 9.25
C TYR A 171 -3.93 -3.95 8.70
N ALA A 172 -4.31 -2.77 8.22
CA ALA A 172 -5.61 -2.53 7.60
C ALA A 172 -5.79 -3.34 6.32
N ILE A 173 -4.73 -3.47 5.50
CA ILE A 173 -4.72 -4.33 4.32
C ILE A 173 -4.90 -5.79 4.72
N VAL A 174 -4.14 -6.28 5.71
CA VAL A 174 -4.26 -7.66 6.20
C VAL A 174 -5.67 -7.93 6.75
N GLU A 175 -6.22 -7.02 7.55
CA GLU A 175 -7.58 -7.14 8.08
C GLU A 175 -8.62 -7.24 6.94
N ARG A 176 -8.47 -6.43 5.90
CA ARG A 176 -9.35 -6.37 4.74
C ARG A 176 -9.28 -7.63 3.88
N MET A 177 -8.09 -8.18 3.68
CA MET A 177 -7.84 -9.31 2.78
C MET A 177 -7.96 -10.66 3.47
N MET A 178 -7.80 -10.71 4.77
CA MET A 178 -7.85 -11.94 5.56
C MET A 178 -8.87 -11.84 6.70
N SER A 179 -8.43 -11.28 7.84
CA SER A 179 -9.31 -11.05 8.99
C SER A 179 -8.65 -10.14 10.03
N LYS A 180 -9.51 -9.57 10.90
CA LYS A 180 -9.08 -8.81 12.06
C LYS A 180 -8.19 -9.65 12.99
N ASP A 181 -8.51 -10.93 13.20
CA ASP A 181 -7.75 -11.80 14.10
C ASP A 181 -6.31 -12.00 13.63
N VAL A 182 -6.09 -12.15 12.31
CA VAL A 182 -4.74 -12.25 11.73
C VAL A 182 -3.98 -10.94 11.91
N ALA A 183 -4.61 -9.81 11.65
CA ALA A 183 -3.99 -8.50 11.85
C ALA A 183 -3.63 -8.26 13.32
N ASP A 184 -4.50 -8.63 14.27
CA ASP A 184 -4.24 -8.48 15.70
C ASP A 184 -3.10 -9.40 16.19
N GLN A 185 -3.01 -10.63 15.69
CA GLN A 185 -1.88 -11.53 15.97
C GLN A 185 -0.55 -10.97 15.47
N LEU A 186 -0.55 -10.33 14.29
CA LEU A 186 0.65 -9.67 13.77
C LEU A 186 1.04 -8.46 14.60
N ARG A 187 0.09 -7.59 15.01
CA ARG A 187 0.36 -6.46 15.91
C ARG A 187 1.02 -6.92 17.21
N GLU A 188 0.55 -8.02 17.77
CA GLU A 188 1.15 -8.61 18.99
C GLU A 188 2.54 -9.18 18.70
N GLY A 189 2.68 -10.01 17.66
CA GLY A 189 3.95 -10.67 17.31
C GLY A 189 5.06 -9.70 16.89
N MET A 190 4.68 -8.56 16.33
CA MET A 190 5.60 -7.48 15.94
C MET A 190 5.84 -6.45 17.06
N MET A 191 5.36 -6.70 18.28
CA MET A 191 5.48 -5.80 19.44
C MET A 191 4.82 -4.43 19.23
N TYR A 192 3.92 -4.31 18.25
CA TYR A 192 3.28 -3.04 17.92
C TYR A 192 2.32 -2.58 19.04
N ASN A 193 1.55 -3.51 19.63
CA ASN A 193 0.71 -3.23 20.78
C ASN A 193 1.54 -2.79 22.00
N PHE A 194 2.73 -3.40 22.20
CA PHE A 194 3.67 -2.99 23.23
C PHE A 194 4.14 -1.54 23.00
N LEU A 195 4.52 -1.19 21.76
CA LEU A 195 4.88 0.18 21.39
C LEU A 195 3.75 1.15 21.75
N LEU A 196 2.51 0.90 21.30
CA LEU A 196 1.37 1.78 21.54
C LEU A 196 1.07 1.98 23.04
N SER A 197 1.24 0.94 23.85
CA SER A 197 0.99 0.99 25.29
C SER A 197 2.11 1.70 26.09
N HIS A 198 3.31 1.79 25.55
CA HIS A 198 4.49 2.34 26.24
C HIS A 198 4.96 3.69 25.68
N THR A 199 4.41 4.17 24.56
CA THR A 199 4.74 5.47 23.96
C THR A 199 4.00 6.66 24.56
N ARG A 200 3.28 6.50 25.69
CA ARG A 200 2.85 7.67 26.46
C ARG A 200 4.09 8.28 27.11
N VAL A 201 4.79 9.11 26.33
CA VAL A 201 5.82 10.00 26.86
C VAL A 201 5.14 10.85 27.94
N GLN A 202 5.71 10.80 29.13
CA GLN A 202 5.33 11.65 30.27
C GLN A 202 5.55 13.12 29.92
#